data_bc922a3e69e801e26a43e4a6c570fb88
#
_entry.id   bc922a3e69e801e26a43e4a6c570fb88
#
_cell.length_a   1.000
_cell.length_b   1.000
_cell.length_c   1.000
_cell.angle_alpha   90.00
_cell.angle_beta   90.00
_cell.angle_gamma   90.00
#
_symmetry.space_group_name_H-M   'P 1'
#
loop_
_entity.id
_entity.type
_entity.pdbx_description
1 polymer ?
#
loop_
_entity_poly.entity_id
_entity_poly.type
_entity_poly.pdbx_seq_one_letter_code
_entity_poly.pdbx_strand_id
1 'polypeptide(L)'
;MKTLLLTVALGATMFSGAAIAQAEGGGRGGWMQDMTRAQAQQMADGMFQRFDLNHDGTVTRQEAEQAASQLGAGDRAQRMIDRVFGTAQSLTLQQFEAQQLARFDRDDLNHDGTVTTAERQQARSALKAERAGQAQPQAQ
;
A
#
# COMPACT_ATOMS: atom_id res chain seq x y z
N MET A 1 0.49 32.93 -63.40
CA MET A 1 0.44 32.95 -61.97
C MET A 1 -0.71 32.01 -61.55
N LYS A 2 -0.33 30.79 -61.18
CA LYS A 2 -1.29 29.72 -60.84
C LYS A 2 -1.15 29.41 -59.36
N THR A 3 -2.10 29.79 -58.57
CA THR A 3 -2.20 29.53 -57.13
C THR A 3 -2.71 28.12 -56.96
N LEU A 4 -1.91 27.24 -56.35
CA LEU A 4 -2.23 25.88 -56.00
C LEU A 4 -2.75 25.86 -54.55
N LEU A 5 -4.03 25.59 -54.37
CA LEU A 5 -4.68 25.39 -53.06
C LEU A 5 -4.50 23.93 -52.66
N LEU A 6 -3.72 23.71 -51.64
CA LEU A 6 -3.52 22.36 -51.03
C LEU A 6 -4.53 22.22 -49.88
N THR A 7 -5.54 21.42 -50.10
CA THR A 7 -6.53 21.04 -49.08
C THR A 7 -5.96 19.93 -48.24
N VAL A 8 -5.62 20.21 -46.98
CA VAL A 8 -5.25 19.18 -46.00
C VAL A 8 -6.51 18.66 -45.34
N ALA A 9 -6.84 17.41 -45.59
CA ALA A 9 -7.92 16.69 -44.90
C ALA A 9 -7.48 16.35 -43.48
N LEU A 10 -8.18 16.91 -42.51
CA LEU A 10 -8.00 16.64 -41.08
C LEU A 10 -8.72 15.33 -40.74
N GLY A 11 -7.98 14.22 -40.63
CA GLY A 11 -8.48 12.97 -40.14
C GLY A 11 -8.69 13.03 -38.62
N ALA A 12 -9.93 13.05 -38.18
CA ALA A 12 -10.29 12.91 -36.78
C ALA A 12 -10.15 11.46 -36.34
N THR A 13 -9.04 11.10 -35.69
CA THR A 13 -8.92 9.87 -34.94
C THR A 13 -9.62 10.02 -33.60
N MET A 14 -10.76 9.35 -33.46
CA MET A 14 -11.46 9.22 -32.19
C MET A 14 -10.62 8.35 -31.25
N PHE A 15 -9.86 8.97 -30.37
CA PHE A 15 -9.30 8.31 -29.21
C PHE A 15 -10.45 8.13 -28.20
N SER A 16 -10.93 6.89 -28.07
CA SER A 16 -11.75 6.48 -26.94
C SER A 16 -10.88 6.57 -25.68
N GLY A 17 -10.92 7.71 -25.03
CA GLY A 17 -10.33 7.90 -23.72
C GLY A 17 -11.08 7.05 -22.71
N ALA A 18 -10.47 5.95 -22.25
CA ALA A 18 -10.86 5.35 -20.99
C ALA A 18 -10.67 6.43 -19.92
N ALA A 19 -11.79 6.88 -19.35
CA ALA A 19 -11.80 7.81 -18.22
C ALA A 19 -11.12 7.11 -17.04
N ILE A 20 -9.85 7.44 -16.80
CA ILE A 20 -9.20 7.16 -15.53
C ILE A 20 -9.87 8.11 -14.54
N ALA A 21 -10.80 7.58 -13.76
CA ALA A 21 -11.35 8.30 -12.63
C ALA A 21 -10.19 8.54 -11.65
N GLN A 22 -9.64 9.75 -11.67
CA GLN A 22 -8.74 10.23 -10.64
C GLN A 22 -9.58 10.39 -9.38
N ALA A 23 -9.47 9.42 -8.48
CA ALA A 23 -9.95 9.55 -7.12
C ALA A 23 -9.00 10.49 -6.37
N GLU A 24 -9.22 11.80 -6.51
CA GLU A 24 -8.69 12.79 -5.59
C GLU A 24 -9.44 12.66 -4.26
N GLY A 25 -8.86 11.99 -3.30
CA GLY A 25 -9.43 11.78 -1.98
C GLY A 25 -8.35 11.60 -0.92
N GLY A 26 -7.44 12.58 -0.82
CA GLY A 26 -6.51 12.70 0.31
C GLY A 26 -7.23 13.19 1.57
N GLY A 27 -8.07 12.38 2.20
CA GLY A 27 -8.72 12.71 3.47
C GLY A 27 -8.51 11.56 4.48
N ARG A 28 -8.53 11.88 5.76
CA ARG A 28 -8.38 11.00 6.94
C ARG A 28 -9.25 9.71 6.96
N GLY A 29 -9.98 9.42 5.88
CA GLY A 29 -10.85 8.26 5.68
C GLY A 29 -10.26 7.14 4.81
N GLY A 30 -9.04 7.24 4.30
CA GLY A 30 -8.46 6.28 3.34
C GLY A 30 -8.38 4.82 3.80
N TRP A 31 -8.51 4.56 5.11
CA TRP A 31 -8.56 3.21 5.69
C TRP A 31 -9.95 2.56 5.66
N MET A 32 -10.98 3.32 5.26
CA MET A 32 -12.38 2.91 5.17
C MET A 32 -12.84 2.66 3.72
N GLN A 33 -11.98 2.92 2.74
CA GLN A 33 -12.29 2.71 1.32
C GLN A 33 -11.71 1.38 0.83
N ASP A 34 -12.32 0.84 -0.20
CA ASP A 34 -11.81 -0.32 -0.90
C ASP A 34 -10.45 0.02 -1.51
N MET A 35 -9.52 -0.93 -1.47
CA MET A 35 -8.13 -0.73 -1.88
C MET A 35 -7.74 -1.76 -2.92
N THR A 36 -7.30 -1.30 -4.08
CA THR A 36 -6.74 -2.19 -5.10
C THR A 36 -5.31 -2.59 -4.78
N ARG A 37 -4.84 -3.70 -5.35
CA ARG A 37 -3.46 -4.17 -5.21
C ARG A 37 -2.43 -3.13 -5.68
N ALA A 38 -2.73 -2.42 -6.78
CA ALA A 38 -1.88 -1.34 -7.28
C ALA A 38 -1.79 -0.16 -6.29
N GLN A 39 -2.90 0.21 -5.66
CA GLN A 39 -2.89 1.23 -4.61
C GLN A 39 -2.11 0.79 -3.37
N ALA A 40 -2.21 -0.50 -2.99
CA ALA A 40 -1.42 -1.05 -1.89
C ALA A 40 0.08 -0.98 -2.18
N GLN A 41 0.50 -1.27 -3.41
CA GLN A 41 1.88 -1.15 -3.85
C GLN A 41 2.36 0.31 -3.81
N GLN A 42 1.61 1.24 -4.40
CA GLN A 42 1.94 2.67 -4.35
C GLN A 42 2.06 3.21 -2.92
N MET A 43 1.21 2.72 -2.01
CA MET A 43 1.34 3.07 -0.60
C MET A 43 2.61 2.50 0.03
N ALA A 44 2.99 1.28 -0.32
CA ALA A 44 4.24 0.67 0.16
C ALA A 44 5.45 1.46 -0.32
N ASP A 45 5.49 1.84 -1.59
CA ASP A 45 6.55 2.68 -2.19
C ASP A 45 6.66 4.04 -1.48
N GLY A 46 5.52 4.70 -1.30
CA GLY A 46 5.48 6.00 -0.61
C GLY A 46 5.86 5.91 0.88
N MET A 47 5.57 4.79 1.54
CA MET A 47 6.03 4.55 2.90
C MET A 47 7.53 4.28 2.94
N PHE A 48 8.03 3.44 2.03
CA PHE A 48 9.45 3.14 1.94
C PHE A 48 10.28 4.41 1.76
N GLN A 49 9.92 5.27 0.81
CA GLN A 49 10.61 6.54 0.55
C GLN A 49 10.65 7.48 1.76
N ARG A 50 9.66 7.41 2.64
CA ARG A 50 9.65 8.22 3.88
C ARG A 50 10.57 7.68 4.97
N PHE A 51 10.85 6.39 4.93
CA PHE A 51 11.73 5.74 5.89
C PHE A 51 13.16 5.62 5.40
N ASP A 52 13.40 5.61 4.08
CA ASP A 52 14.71 5.64 3.45
C ASP A 52 15.25 7.08 3.48
N LEU A 53 15.85 7.44 4.61
CA LEU A 53 16.29 8.82 4.88
C LEU A 53 17.54 9.21 4.10
N ASN A 54 18.38 8.24 3.76
CA ASN A 54 19.63 8.45 3.01
C ASN A 54 19.48 8.18 1.50
N HIS A 55 18.32 7.65 1.08
CA HIS A 55 17.98 7.31 -0.31
C HIS A 55 18.96 6.30 -0.95
N ASP A 56 19.41 5.32 -0.18
CA ASP A 56 20.27 4.23 -0.67
C ASP A 56 19.50 3.02 -1.20
N GLY A 57 18.16 3.06 -1.16
CA GLY A 57 17.28 1.97 -1.60
C GLY A 57 17.11 0.86 -0.56
N THR A 58 17.52 1.12 0.69
CA THR A 58 17.39 0.21 1.81
C THR A 58 16.93 0.97 3.04
N VAL A 59 15.88 0.53 3.70
CA VAL A 59 15.47 1.09 4.99
C VAL A 59 16.07 0.27 6.10
N THR A 60 16.86 0.90 6.96
CA THR A 60 17.37 0.30 8.19
C THR A 60 16.37 0.49 9.33
N ARG A 61 16.43 -0.40 10.34
CA ARG A 61 15.61 -0.25 11.56
C ARG A 61 15.85 1.12 12.22
N GLN A 62 17.09 1.58 12.24
CA GLN A 62 17.46 2.88 12.81
C GLN A 62 16.81 4.06 12.07
N GLU A 63 16.80 4.04 10.74
CA GLU A 63 16.11 5.06 9.93
C GLU A 63 14.60 5.06 10.18
N ALA A 64 13.98 3.87 10.26
CA ALA A 64 12.58 3.75 10.58
C ALA A 64 12.23 4.31 11.97
N GLU A 65 13.07 4.06 12.98
CA GLU A 65 12.93 4.61 14.32
C GLU A 65 13.12 6.13 14.34
N GLN A 66 14.11 6.63 13.60
CA GLN A 66 14.35 8.07 13.47
C GLN A 66 13.17 8.77 12.78
N ALA A 67 12.68 8.26 11.68
CA ALA A 67 11.51 8.79 10.96
C ALA A 67 10.26 8.76 11.85
N ALA A 68 10.04 7.68 12.59
CA ALA A 68 8.92 7.53 13.52
C ALA A 68 8.99 8.56 14.67
N SER A 69 10.19 8.82 15.19
CA SER A 69 10.42 9.82 16.22
C SER A 69 10.08 11.23 15.74
N GLN A 70 10.47 11.57 14.51
CA GLN A 70 10.14 12.86 13.89
C GLN A 70 8.63 13.06 13.72
N LEU A 71 7.88 11.98 13.51
CA LEU A 71 6.43 12.01 13.39
C LEU A 71 5.68 11.99 14.72
N GLY A 72 6.39 11.92 15.85
CA GLY A 72 5.80 11.85 17.18
C GLY A 72 4.96 10.60 17.43
N ALA A 73 5.24 9.50 16.73
CA ALA A 73 4.36 8.32 16.70
C ALA A 73 4.51 7.37 17.90
N GLY A 74 5.47 7.62 18.80
CA GLY A 74 5.65 6.94 20.08
C GLY A 74 5.65 5.40 20.01
N ASP A 75 5.17 4.74 21.07
CA ASP A 75 5.14 3.27 21.21
C ASP A 75 4.39 2.53 20.11
N ARG A 76 3.44 3.19 19.45
CA ARG A 76 2.70 2.59 18.34
C ARG A 76 3.59 2.37 17.12
N ALA A 77 4.48 3.32 16.84
CA ALA A 77 5.43 3.20 15.76
C ALA A 77 6.44 2.09 16.05
N GLN A 78 6.93 2.02 17.28
CA GLN A 78 7.87 0.95 17.66
C GLN A 78 7.27 -0.43 17.41
N ARG A 79 6.05 -0.68 17.86
CA ARG A 79 5.35 -1.96 17.59
C ARG A 79 5.13 -2.23 16.09
N MET A 80 4.98 -1.19 15.28
CA MET A 80 4.87 -1.32 13.82
C MET A 80 6.21 -1.69 13.20
N ILE A 81 7.28 -1.02 13.60
CA ILE A 81 8.65 -1.30 13.17
C ILE A 81 9.03 -2.74 13.52
N ASP A 82 8.80 -3.18 14.77
CA ASP A 82 9.08 -4.55 15.20
C ASP A 82 8.32 -5.59 14.39
N ARG A 83 7.09 -5.28 13.98
CA ARG A 83 6.29 -6.17 13.14
C ARG A 83 6.80 -6.23 11.71
N VAL A 84 7.24 -5.10 11.14
CA VAL A 84 7.71 -5.01 9.76
C VAL A 84 9.10 -5.59 9.63
N PHE A 85 10.00 -5.27 10.54
CA PHE A 85 11.38 -5.74 10.48
C PHE A 85 11.54 -7.16 11.05
N GLY A 86 10.73 -7.55 12.06
CA GLY A 86 10.94 -8.81 12.78
C GLY A 86 12.36 -8.87 13.35
N THR A 87 13.16 -9.81 12.87
CA THR A 87 14.58 -9.95 13.22
C THR A 87 15.53 -9.26 12.23
N ALA A 88 15.02 -8.74 11.11
CA ALA A 88 15.84 -8.06 10.11
C ALA A 88 16.31 -6.70 10.63
N GLN A 89 17.54 -6.32 10.24
CA GLN A 89 18.09 -5.00 10.56
C GLN A 89 17.86 -3.99 9.44
N SER A 90 17.62 -4.46 8.23
CA SER A 90 17.34 -3.66 7.06
C SER A 90 16.42 -4.38 6.09
N LEU A 91 15.69 -3.62 5.27
CA LEU A 91 14.79 -4.11 4.24
C LEU A 91 15.04 -3.34 2.95
N THR A 92 15.18 -4.05 1.83
CA THR A 92 15.12 -3.44 0.50
C THR A 92 13.69 -3.07 0.13
N LEU A 93 13.50 -2.19 -0.87
CA LEU A 93 12.18 -1.86 -1.38
C LEU A 93 11.37 -3.12 -1.74
N GLN A 94 11.99 -4.05 -2.47
CA GLN A 94 11.34 -5.30 -2.88
C GLN A 94 10.87 -6.14 -1.67
N GLN A 95 11.68 -6.25 -0.62
CA GLN A 95 11.33 -6.99 0.60
C GLN A 95 10.19 -6.30 1.35
N PHE A 96 10.22 -4.97 1.43
CA PHE A 96 9.18 -4.17 2.07
C PHE A 96 7.85 -4.30 1.33
N GLU A 97 7.85 -4.13 0.01
CA GLU A 97 6.68 -4.32 -0.86
C GLU A 97 6.11 -5.73 -0.70
N ALA A 98 6.95 -6.77 -0.80
CA ALA A 98 6.51 -8.15 -0.66
C ALA A 98 5.76 -8.40 0.66
N GLN A 99 6.23 -7.82 1.77
CA GLN A 99 5.55 -7.92 3.07
C GLN A 99 4.20 -7.19 3.09
N GLN A 100 4.12 -6.00 2.48
CA GLN A 100 2.87 -5.24 2.41
C GLN A 100 1.86 -5.92 1.50
N LEU A 101 2.30 -6.46 0.36
CA LEU A 101 1.44 -7.20 -0.57
C LEU A 101 1.00 -8.56 0.00
N ALA A 102 1.85 -9.28 0.72
CA ALA A 102 1.44 -10.50 1.44
C ALA A 102 0.32 -10.23 2.46
N ARG A 103 0.34 -9.05 3.08
CA ARG A 103 -0.76 -8.62 3.95
C ARG A 103 -2.03 -8.32 3.15
N PHE A 104 -1.89 -7.63 2.02
CA PHE A 104 -3.00 -7.36 1.11
C PHE A 104 -3.63 -8.67 0.63
N ASP A 105 -2.81 -9.60 0.11
CA ASP A 105 -3.26 -10.91 -0.42
C ASP A 105 -3.99 -11.75 0.64
N ARG A 106 -3.61 -11.64 1.92
CA ARG A 106 -4.31 -12.29 3.04
C ARG A 106 -5.67 -11.65 3.35
N ASP A 107 -5.76 -10.32 3.20
CA ASP A 107 -6.99 -9.56 3.49
C ASP A 107 -7.96 -9.57 2.27
N ASP A 108 -7.47 -9.90 1.05
CA ASP A 108 -8.22 -10.15 -0.19
C ASP A 108 -8.74 -11.60 -0.19
N LEU A 109 -9.92 -11.80 0.39
CA LEU A 109 -10.45 -13.15 0.66
C LEU A 109 -11.01 -13.82 -0.58
N ASN A 110 -11.49 -13.06 -1.55
CA ASN A 110 -12.07 -13.54 -2.81
C ASN A 110 -11.06 -13.55 -3.97
N HIS A 111 -9.85 -12.97 -3.75
CA HIS A 111 -8.76 -12.86 -4.72
C HIS A 111 -9.14 -12.11 -6.01
N ASP A 112 -9.97 -11.06 -5.87
CA ASP A 112 -10.36 -10.21 -7.01
C ASP A 112 -9.40 -9.03 -7.24
N GLY A 113 -8.37 -8.90 -6.41
CA GLY A 113 -7.36 -7.83 -6.46
C GLY A 113 -7.83 -6.53 -5.81
N THR A 114 -8.91 -6.58 -5.02
CA THR A 114 -9.45 -5.44 -4.28
C THR A 114 -9.81 -5.86 -2.85
N VAL A 115 -9.19 -5.27 -1.86
CA VAL A 115 -9.59 -5.49 -0.46
C VAL A 115 -10.69 -4.51 -0.09
N THR A 116 -11.91 -5.03 0.06
CA THR A 116 -13.07 -4.27 0.50
C THR A 116 -13.07 -4.02 2.00
N THR A 117 -13.88 -3.06 2.45
CA THR A 117 -14.08 -2.83 3.89
C THR A 117 -14.64 -4.07 4.60
N ALA A 118 -15.51 -4.84 3.94
CA ALA A 118 -16.10 -6.06 4.49
C ALA A 118 -15.05 -7.16 4.70
N GLU A 119 -14.21 -7.42 3.70
CA GLU A 119 -13.11 -8.39 3.78
C GLU A 119 -12.10 -8.03 4.87
N ARG A 120 -11.76 -6.75 4.98
CA ARG A 120 -10.89 -6.25 6.05
C ARG A 120 -11.45 -6.52 7.46
N GLN A 121 -12.75 -6.34 7.63
CA GLN A 121 -13.42 -6.65 8.91
C GLN A 121 -13.43 -8.16 9.18
N GLN A 122 -13.71 -8.96 8.16
CA GLN A 122 -13.72 -10.43 8.26
C GLN A 122 -12.32 -10.97 8.59
N ALA A 123 -11.28 -10.54 7.87
CA ALA A 123 -9.89 -10.92 8.13
C ALA A 123 -9.45 -10.56 9.56
N ARG A 124 -9.81 -9.36 10.05
CA ARG A 124 -9.52 -8.95 11.43
C ARG A 124 -10.23 -9.80 12.46
N SER A 125 -11.49 -10.17 12.20
CA SER A 125 -12.28 -11.00 13.09
C SER A 125 -11.72 -12.41 13.19
N ALA A 126 -11.31 -12.99 12.06
CA ALA A 126 -10.64 -14.29 11.99
C ALA A 126 -9.33 -14.30 12.79
N LEU A 127 -8.48 -13.29 12.59
CA LEU A 127 -7.22 -13.16 13.33
C LEU A 127 -7.42 -13.01 14.84
N LYS A 128 -8.48 -12.30 15.24
CA LYS A 128 -8.83 -12.16 16.67
C LYS A 128 -9.30 -13.47 17.27
N ALA A 129 -10.09 -14.25 16.53
CA ALA A 129 -10.56 -15.57 16.96
C ALA A 129 -9.40 -16.57 17.11
N GLU A 130 -8.48 -16.61 16.15
CA GLU A 130 -7.27 -17.45 16.23
C GLU A 130 -6.43 -17.14 17.48
N ARG A 131 -6.20 -15.85 17.75
CA ARG A 131 -5.42 -15.42 18.93
C ARG A 131 -6.13 -15.77 20.24
N ALA A 132 -7.46 -15.66 20.27
CA ALA A 132 -8.24 -16.03 21.44
C ALA A 132 -8.20 -17.56 21.68
N GLY A 133 -8.23 -18.37 20.61
CA GLY A 133 -8.09 -19.81 20.70
C GLY A 133 -6.71 -20.29 21.18
N GLN A 134 -5.65 -19.57 20.80
CA GLN A 134 -4.27 -19.85 21.24
C GLN A 134 -3.99 -19.40 22.68
N ALA A 135 -4.78 -18.47 23.21
CA ALA A 135 -4.61 -17.94 24.57
C ALA A 135 -5.31 -18.77 25.65
N GLN A 136 -6.04 -19.85 25.30
CA GLN A 136 -6.58 -20.78 26.27
C GLN A 136 -5.50 -21.82 26.62
N PRO A 137 -4.90 -21.77 27.85
CA PRO A 137 -4.05 -22.85 28.32
C PRO A 137 -4.93 -24.10 28.41
N GLN A 138 -4.49 -25.20 27.78
CA GLN A 138 -5.10 -26.50 27.97
C GLN A 138 -4.96 -26.84 29.47
N ALA A 139 -6.01 -26.59 30.22
CA ALA A 139 -6.15 -27.10 31.57
C ALA A 139 -6.37 -28.61 31.45
N GLN A 140 -5.31 -29.40 31.67
CA GLN A 140 -5.37 -30.81 32.05
C GLN A 140 -5.10 -30.92 33.54
#